data_69224436bfbfeaa29c4220dd86ab3799
#
_entry.id   69224436bfbfeaa29c4220dd86ab3799
#
_cell.length_a   1.000
_cell.length_b   1.000
_cell.length_c   1.000
_cell.angle_alpha   90.00
_cell.angle_beta   90.00
_cell.angle_gamma   90.00
#
_symmetry.space_group_name_H-M   'P 1'
#
loop_
_entity.id
_entity.type
_entity.pdbx_description
1 polymer ?
#
loop_
_entity_poly.entity_id
_entity_poly.type
_entity_poly.pdbx_seq_one_letter_code
_entity_poly.pdbx_strand_id
1 'polypeptide(L)'
;RDQIFAFSADSREALESKLKDFDAGSTWAEIRGQAAETREAFDAAHEVRLLVVVERDGKPPADLITLALARLEEAPSAWSLPQGVFFGSGPSKGGWAACFPGQGAQYVGMFRELVCRFPVAAKTLANATEATSRLVDSLYPHPAFDDDSRAEQEAELRATQTAQPAIGAVSLGALRVLEQFGITPDATCGHSYGELVALCAAGRVSPEELYELSRLRGE
;
A
#
# COMPACT_ATOMS: atom_id res chain seq x y z
N ARG A 1 8.42 14.79 -2.56
CA ARG A 1 7.59 13.58 -2.76
C ARG A 1 8.10 12.84 -3.98
N ASP A 2 8.15 11.52 -3.92
CA ASP A 2 8.60 10.65 -5.00
C ASP A 2 7.71 10.77 -6.23
N GLN A 3 8.23 10.42 -7.40
CA GLN A 3 7.52 10.44 -8.67
C GLN A 3 7.45 9.04 -9.26
N ILE A 4 6.42 8.79 -10.06
CA ILE A 4 6.27 7.54 -10.79
C ILE A 4 6.21 7.89 -12.28
N PHE A 5 7.17 7.37 -13.04
CA PHE A 5 7.07 7.28 -14.50
C PHE A 5 6.32 6.00 -14.85
N ALA A 6 5.35 6.12 -15.72
CA ALA A 6 4.53 4.99 -16.16
C ALA A 6 4.59 4.89 -17.69
N PHE A 7 5.10 3.78 -18.17
CA PHE A 7 5.22 3.48 -19.60
C PHE A 7 4.40 2.25 -19.96
N SER A 8 3.77 2.29 -21.11
CA SER A 8 3.03 1.15 -21.66
C SER A 8 3.16 1.10 -23.19
N ALA A 9 3.10 -0.08 -23.75
CA ALA A 9 3.16 -0.32 -25.20
C ALA A 9 2.51 -1.65 -25.57
N ASP A 10 2.19 -1.81 -26.86
CA ASP A 10 1.61 -3.05 -27.40
C ASP A 10 2.65 -4.18 -27.56
N SER A 11 3.94 -3.85 -27.53
CA SER A 11 5.01 -4.84 -27.56
C SER A 11 6.22 -4.37 -26.75
N ARG A 12 7.10 -5.31 -26.45
CA ARG A 12 8.35 -5.06 -25.74
C ARG A 12 9.28 -4.15 -26.56
N GLU A 13 9.41 -4.40 -27.85
CA GLU A 13 10.24 -3.61 -28.76
C GLU A 13 9.77 -2.15 -28.82
N ALA A 14 8.45 -1.94 -28.85
CA ALA A 14 7.86 -0.61 -28.80
C ALA A 14 8.12 0.09 -27.44
N LEU A 15 8.08 -0.67 -26.35
CA LEU A 15 8.43 -0.15 -25.02
C LEU A 15 9.91 0.21 -24.93
N GLU A 16 10.81 -0.65 -25.42
CA GLU A 16 12.26 -0.38 -25.45
C GLU A 16 12.60 0.86 -26.28
N SER A 17 11.98 1.02 -27.46
CA SER A 17 12.15 2.22 -28.28
C SER A 17 11.70 3.46 -27.51
N LYS A 18 10.51 3.41 -26.90
CA LYS A 18 9.98 4.52 -26.10
C LYS A 18 10.92 4.90 -24.94
N LEU A 19 11.54 3.93 -24.27
CA LEU A 19 12.48 4.16 -23.18
C LEU A 19 13.83 4.72 -23.66
N LYS A 20 14.33 4.28 -24.81
CA LYS A 20 15.59 4.78 -25.42
C LYS A 20 15.47 6.23 -25.86
N ASP A 21 14.29 6.62 -26.34
CA ASP A 21 14.02 7.98 -26.83
C ASP A 21 13.57 8.93 -25.70
N PHE A 22 13.38 8.42 -24.48
CA PHE A 22 12.84 9.20 -23.36
C PHE A 22 13.94 10.00 -22.65
N ASP A 23 13.80 11.33 -22.65
CA ASP A 23 14.61 12.24 -21.84
C ASP A 23 13.94 12.48 -20.49
N ALA A 24 14.52 11.96 -19.45
CA ALA A 24 13.95 11.98 -18.11
C ALA A 24 14.12 13.32 -17.37
N GLY A 25 14.70 14.34 -18.03
CA GLY A 25 15.00 15.62 -17.39
C GLY A 25 16.08 15.54 -16.31
N SER A 26 16.64 16.67 -15.96
CA SER A 26 17.73 16.77 -14.98
C SER A 26 17.34 17.48 -13.68
N THR A 27 16.34 18.35 -13.72
CA THR A 27 15.83 19.04 -12.53
C THR A 27 14.60 18.36 -11.97
N TRP A 28 14.37 18.50 -10.65
CA TRP A 28 13.19 17.91 -10.04
C TRP A 28 11.86 18.47 -10.58
N ALA A 29 11.86 19.68 -11.11
CA ALA A 29 10.68 20.27 -11.74
C ALA A 29 10.38 19.58 -13.09
N GLU A 30 11.39 19.35 -13.92
CA GLU A 30 11.28 18.59 -15.17
C GLU A 30 10.84 17.15 -14.92
N ILE A 31 11.49 16.46 -13.98
CA ILE A 31 11.14 15.08 -13.57
C ILE A 31 9.66 14.99 -13.18
N ARG A 32 9.13 15.95 -12.42
CA ARG A 32 7.71 15.98 -12.05
C ARG A 32 6.78 16.17 -13.23
N GLY A 33 7.14 17.07 -14.15
CA GLY A 33 6.36 17.33 -15.35
C GLY A 33 6.29 16.08 -16.24
N GLN A 34 7.44 15.54 -16.57
CA GLN A 34 7.54 14.34 -17.40
C GLN A 34 6.90 13.10 -16.76
N ALA A 35 7.03 12.92 -15.44
CA ALA A 35 6.33 11.85 -14.74
C ALA A 35 4.81 11.99 -14.83
N ALA A 36 4.28 13.21 -14.79
CA ALA A 36 2.86 13.47 -15.02
C ALA A 36 2.45 13.11 -16.46
N GLU A 37 3.19 13.55 -17.44
CA GLU A 37 2.94 13.24 -18.87
C GLU A 37 2.97 11.74 -19.14
N THR A 38 3.93 11.00 -18.59
CA THR A 38 3.98 9.54 -18.77
C THR A 38 2.79 8.84 -18.14
N ARG A 39 2.28 9.31 -16.99
CA ARG A 39 1.07 8.75 -16.36
C ARG A 39 -0.20 9.05 -17.14
N GLU A 40 -0.30 10.23 -17.74
CA GLU A 40 -1.42 10.59 -18.60
C GLU A 40 -1.45 9.76 -19.89
N ALA A 41 -0.27 9.45 -20.45
CA ALA A 41 -0.11 8.62 -21.65
C ALA A 41 -0.16 7.10 -21.37
N PHE A 42 -0.23 6.70 -20.11
CA PHE A 42 -0.23 5.28 -19.72
C PHE A 42 -1.58 4.62 -20.00
N ASP A 43 -1.53 3.50 -20.72
CA ASP A 43 -2.68 2.63 -20.93
C ASP A 43 -2.45 1.27 -20.25
N ALA A 44 -3.27 0.96 -19.26
CA ALA A 44 -3.20 -0.32 -18.54
C ALA A 44 -3.60 -1.52 -19.40
N ALA A 45 -4.28 -1.31 -20.54
CA ALA A 45 -4.70 -2.35 -21.47
C ALA A 45 -3.58 -2.79 -22.43
N HIS A 46 -2.51 -2.01 -22.58
CA HIS A 46 -1.37 -2.40 -23.39
C HIS A 46 -0.73 -3.72 -22.90
N GLU A 47 -0.13 -4.47 -23.83
CA GLU A 47 0.48 -5.77 -23.56
C GLU A 47 1.63 -5.69 -22.55
N VAL A 48 2.43 -4.63 -22.58
CA VAL A 48 3.58 -4.45 -21.69
C VAL A 48 3.49 -3.11 -20.94
N ARG A 49 3.87 -3.14 -19.67
CA ARG A 49 3.81 -2.00 -18.77
C ARG A 49 5.07 -1.93 -17.93
N LEU A 50 5.61 -0.73 -17.76
CA LEU A 50 6.77 -0.46 -16.91
C LEU A 50 6.47 0.71 -15.98
N LEU A 51 6.72 0.54 -14.69
CA LEU A 51 6.67 1.61 -13.70
C LEU A 51 8.07 1.83 -13.13
N VAL A 52 8.46 3.09 -13.01
CA VAL A 52 9.74 3.50 -12.41
C VAL A 52 9.44 4.50 -11.29
N VAL A 53 9.73 4.11 -10.06
CA VAL A 53 9.60 4.96 -8.87
C VAL A 53 10.90 5.73 -8.68
N VAL A 54 10.82 7.05 -8.71
CA VAL A 54 11.96 7.95 -8.56
C VAL A 54 11.83 8.69 -7.25
N GLU A 55 12.72 8.39 -6.32
CA GLU A 55 12.85 9.12 -5.05
C GLU A 55 13.61 10.42 -5.28
N ARG A 56 13.24 11.48 -4.55
CA ARG A 56 13.82 12.81 -4.75
C ARG A 56 15.34 12.85 -4.55
N ASP A 57 15.81 12.11 -3.55
CA ASP A 57 17.23 12.04 -3.17
C ASP A 57 17.85 10.67 -3.56
N GLY A 58 17.16 9.94 -4.44
CA GLY A 58 17.54 8.61 -4.91
C GLY A 58 18.35 8.62 -6.22
N LYS A 59 18.30 7.50 -6.92
CA LYS A 59 18.96 7.38 -8.23
C LYS A 59 18.29 8.27 -9.28
N PRO A 60 19.07 8.87 -10.19
CA PRO A 60 18.51 9.60 -11.34
C PRO A 60 17.56 8.71 -12.18
N PRO A 61 16.48 9.28 -12.75
CA PRO A 61 15.57 8.51 -13.60
C PRO A 61 16.27 7.81 -14.78
N ALA A 62 17.27 8.46 -15.38
CA ALA A 62 18.04 7.90 -16.50
C ALA A 62 18.76 6.60 -16.12
N ASP A 63 19.32 6.52 -14.89
CA ASP A 63 19.97 5.30 -14.40
C ASP A 63 18.96 4.17 -14.20
N LEU A 64 17.77 4.48 -13.69
CA LEU A 64 16.69 3.51 -13.50
C LEU A 64 16.12 3.01 -14.83
N ILE A 65 16.02 3.88 -15.84
CA ILE A 65 15.62 3.50 -17.21
C ILE A 65 16.70 2.61 -17.85
N THR A 66 17.97 2.92 -17.65
CA THR A 66 19.08 2.06 -18.12
C THR A 66 19.03 0.68 -17.49
N LEU A 67 18.76 0.59 -16.17
CA LEU A 67 18.54 -0.68 -15.50
C LEU A 67 17.33 -1.44 -16.04
N ALA A 68 16.25 -0.72 -16.34
CA ALA A 68 15.06 -1.32 -16.95
C ALA A 68 15.35 -1.92 -18.32
N LEU A 69 16.05 -1.17 -19.19
CA LEU A 69 16.43 -1.64 -20.53
C LEU A 69 17.30 -2.89 -20.45
N ALA A 70 18.35 -2.89 -19.61
CA ALA A 70 19.20 -4.07 -19.42
C ALA A 70 18.39 -5.28 -18.94
N ARG A 71 17.47 -5.09 -17.99
CA ARG A 71 16.65 -6.18 -17.47
C ARG A 71 15.59 -6.67 -18.47
N LEU A 72 15.08 -5.79 -19.32
CA LEU A 72 14.19 -6.17 -20.42
C LEU A 72 14.91 -7.14 -21.40
N GLU A 73 16.17 -6.95 -21.71
CA GLU A 73 16.92 -7.87 -22.58
C GLU A 73 17.07 -9.28 -21.99
N GLU A 74 17.23 -9.39 -20.67
CA GLU A 74 17.50 -10.66 -19.97
C GLU A 74 16.25 -11.47 -19.63
N ALA A 75 15.14 -10.81 -19.27
CA ALA A 75 13.96 -11.46 -18.69
C ALA A 75 12.67 -11.21 -19.50
N PRO A 76 12.09 -12.27 -20.11
CA PRO A 76 10.87 -12.14 -20.91
C PRO A 76 9.58 -12.00 -20.10
N SER A 77 9.55 -12.44 -18.84
CA SER A 77 8.39 -12.42 -17.98
C SER A 77 8.37 -11.19 -17.05
N ALA A 78 7.27 -10.98 -16.36
CA ALA A 78 7.15 -9.91 -15.34
C ALA A 78 8.24 -10.03 -14.26
N TRP A 79 8.77 -8.88 -13.82
CA TRP A 79 9.81 -8.77 -12.80
C TRP A 79 9.73 -7.45 -12.03
N SER A 80 10.37 -7.41 -10.88
CA SER A 80 10.59 -6.18 -10.10
C SER A 80 12.04 -6.10 -9.64
N LEU A 81 12.55 -4.87 -9.53
CA LEU A 81 13.88 -4.58 -8.99
C LEU A 81 13.74 -3.82 -7.66
N PRO A 82 14.61 -4.09 -6.67
CA PRO A 82 14.61 -3.37 -5.40
C PRO A 82 14.76 -1.85 -5.53
N GLN A 83 15.30 -1.40 -6.67
CA GLN A 83 15.48 0.01 -7.00
C GLN A 83 14.19 0.74 -7.40
N GLY A 84 13.02 0.10 -7.30
CA GLY A 84 11.73 0.70 -7.63
C GLY A 84 11.35 0.61 -9.11
N VAL A 85 11.83 -0.40 -9.82
CA VAL A 85 11.44 -0.65 -11.23
C VAL A 85 10.59 -1.91 -11.31
N PHE A 86 9.44 -1.81 -11.98
CA PHE A 86 8.44 -2.88 -12.08
C PHE A 86 8.01 -3.07 -13.53
N PHE A 87 8.16 -4.27 -14.05
CA PHE A 87 7.72 -4.64 -15.39
C PHE A 87 6.63 -5.69 -15.33
N GLY A 88 5.59 -5.50 -16.12
CA GLY A 88 4.51 -6.46 -16.31
C GLY A 88 4.20 -6.70 -17.78
N SER A 89 3.88 -7.94 -18.15
CA SER A 89 3.48 -8.32 -19.51
C SER A 89 2.21 -9.17 -19.47
N GLY A 90 1.35 -8.98 -20.46
CA GLY A 90 0.08 -9.66 -20.58
C GLY A 90 -0.97 -9.25 -19.54
N PRO A 91 -2.17 -9.79 -19.63
CA PRO A 91 -3.21 -9.60 -18.63
C PRO A 91 -2.81 -10.27 -17.32
N SER A 92 -3.23 -9.70 -16.20
CA SER A 92 -3.12 -10.38 -14.91
C SER A 92 -3.86 -11.72 -14.97
N LYS A 93 -3.16 -12.80 -14.70
CA LYS A 93 -3.75 -14.14 -14.69
C LYS A 93 -4.28 -14.45 -13.29
N GLY A 94 -5.59 -14.67 -13.20
CA GLY A 94 -6.27 -14.97 -11.95
C GLY A 94 -6.74 -13.72 -11.20
N GLY A 95 -7.44 -13.95 -10.08
CA GLY A 95 -7.86 -12.92 -9.15
C GLY A 95 -6.78 -12.64 -8.09
N TRP A 96 -6.99 -11.63 -7.29
CA TRP A 96 -6.16 -11.35 -6.12
C TRP A 96 -6.98 -11.46 -4.83
N ALA A 97 -6.33 -11.86 -3.76
CA ALA A 97 -6.94 -12.02 -2.46
C ALA A 97 -6.33 -11.01 -1.46
N ALA A 98 -7.19 -10.32 -0.71
CA ALA A 98 -6.75 -9.54 0.44
C ALA A 98 -6.54 -10.46 1.64
N CYS A 99 -5.31 -10.50 2.16
CA CYS A 99 -4.94 -11.31 3.31
C CYS A 99 -4.81 -10.41 4.56
N PHE A 100 -5.60 -10.72 5.59
CA PHE A 100 -5.63 -9.94 6.83
C PHE A 100 -4.85 -10.63 7.94
N PRO A 101 -3.95 -9.90 8.64
CA PRO A 101 -3.14 -10.47 9.71
C PRO A 101 -3.94 -10.69 10.99
N GLY A 102 -3.46 -11.60 11.82
CA GLY A 102 -3.93 -11.81 13.18
C GLY A 102 -3.23 -10.92 14.20
N GLN A 103 -3.60 -11.13 15.48
CA GLN A 103 -2.95 -10.49 16.61
C GLN A 103 -1.46 -10.84 16.63
N GLY A 104 -0.60 -9.84 16.88
CA GLY A 104 0.86 -9.89 16.78
C GLY A 104 1.41 -9.03 15.63
N ALA A 105 0.57 -8.63 14.69
CA ALA A 105 0.96 -7.74 13.59
C ALA A 105 0.93 -6.24 13.95
N GLN A 106 0.35 -5.87 15.10
CA GLN A 106 0.24 -4.48 15.53
C GLN A 106 1.60 -3.92 15.99
N TYR A 107 1.78 -2.63 15.76
CA TYR A 107 2.91 -1.84 16.27
C TYR A 107 2.50 -0.38 16.45
N VAL A 108 3.13 0.31 17.38
CA VAL A 108 2.89 1.74 17.63
C VAL A 108 3.21 2.55 16.38
N GLY A 109 2.28 3.39 15.96
CA GLY A 109 2.42 4.16 14.73
C GLY A 109 2.02 3.43 13.45
N MET A 110 1.38 2.25 13.56
CA MET A 110 0.98 1.41 12.44
C MET A 110 0.18 2.19 11.40
N PHE A 111 0.69 2.24 10.15
CA PHE A 111 0.08 2.94 9.01
C PHE A 111 -0.21 4.44 9.22
N ARG A 112 0.47 5.10 10.16
CA ARG A 112 0.29 6.54 10.46
C ARG A 112 0.31 7.40 9.20
N GLU A 113 1.30 7.21 8.32
CA GLU A 113 1.41 8.00 7.10
C GLU A 113 0.22 7.79 6.15
N LEU A 114 -0.29 6.56 6.05
CA LEU A 114 -1.47 6.25 5.26
C LEU A 114 -2.69 6.99 5.79
N VAL A 115 -2.93 6.92 7.09
CA VAL A 115 -4.05 7.60 7.77
C VAL A 115 -3.95 9.12 7.61
N CYS A 116 -2.75 9.70 7.75
CA CYS A 116 -2.55 11.13 7.55
C CYS A 116 -2.72 11.59 6.10
N ARG A 117 -2.51 10.70 5.13
CA ARG A 117 -2.54 11.04 3.70
C ARG A 117 -3.91 10.81 3.05
N PHE A 118 -4.65 9.80 3.49
CA PHE A 118 -5.91 9.38 2.87
C PHE A 118 -7.09 9.58 3.83
N PRO A 119 -7.99 10.53 3.55
CA PRO A 119 -9.16 10.80 4.39
C PRO A 119 -10.05 9.58 4.62
N VAL A 120 -10.13 8.65 3.68
CA VAL A 120 -10.92 7.42 3.84
C VAL A 120 -10.34 6.52 4.94
N ALA A 121 -9.02 6.40 5.04
CA ALA A 121 -8.37 5.65 6.12
C ALA A 121 -8.58 6.34 7.48
N ALA A 122 -8.45 7.66 7.52
CA ALA A 122 -8.71 8.44 8.73
C ALA A 122 -10.15 8.29 9.22
N LYS A 123 -11.13 8.34 8.29
CA LYS A 123 -12.55 8.13 8.61
C LYS A 123 -12.82 6.72 9.13
N THR A 124 -12.22 5.69 8.54
CA THR A 124 -12.36 4.31 9.00
C THR A 124 -11.85 4.15 10.42
N LEU A 125 -10.71 4.77 10.74
CA LEU A 125 -10.14 4.75 12.09
C LEU A 125 -11.00 5.56 13.08
N ALA A 126 -11.56 6.70 12.69
CA ALA A 126 -12.45 7.49 13.52
C ALA A 126 -13.70 6.70 13.91
N ASN A 127 -14.35 6.01 12.97
CA ASN A 127 -15.50 5.15 13.23
C ASN A 127 -15.16 4.01 14.22
N ALA A 128 -13.96 3.41 14.08
CA ALA A 128 -13.49 2.39 15.03
C ALA A 128 -13.26 2.96 16.44
N THR A 129 -12.82 4.21 16.53
CA THR A 129 -12.57 4.89 17.81
C THR A 129 -13.87 5.23 18.53
N GLU A 130 -14.95 5.52 17.81
CA GLU A 130 -16.29 5.69 18.41
C GLU A 130 -16.78 4.40 19.05
N ALA A 131 -16.48 3.24 18.46
CA ALA A 131 -16.82 1.93 18.99
C ALA A 131 -15.85 1.44 20.09
N THR A 132 -14.60 1.90 20.07
CA THR A 132 -13.52 1.46 20.97
C THR A 132 -12.77 2.68 21.51
N SER A 133 -13.07 3.10 22.71
CA SER A 133 -12.46 4.27 23.34
C SER A 133 -10.93 4.14 23.39
N ARG A 134 -10.22 5.28 23.17
CA ARG A 134 -8.75 5.40 23.23
C ARG A 134 -7.97 4.62 22.16
N LEU A 135 -8.62 4.04 21.15
CA LEU A 135 -7.93 3.28 20.10
C LEU A 135 -6.85 4.11 19.38
N VAL A 136 -7.18 5.36 19.06
CA VAL A 136 -6.23 6.28 18.39
C VAL A 136 -5.07 6.63 19.32
N ASP A 137 -5.32 6.83 20.61
CA ASP A 137 -4.27 7.17 21.59
C ASP A 137 -3.27 6.01 21.74
N SER A 138 -3.76 4.77 21.74
CA SER A 138 -2.90 3.58 21.82
C SER A 138 -2.16 3.30 20.51
N LEU A 139 -2.77 3.58 19.35
CA LEU A 139 -2.11 3.44 18.04
C LEU A 139 -1.06 4.54 17.77
N TYR A 140 -1.37 5.76 18.16
CA TYR A 140 -0.57 6.96 17.88
C TYR A 140 -0.30 7.78 19.15
N PRO A 141 0.31 7.16 20.16
CA PRO A 141 0.62 7.88 21.40
C PRO A 141 1.60 9.01 21.15
N HIS A 142 1.73 9.89 22.15
CA HIS A 142 2.78 10.90 22.15
C HIS A 142 4.17 10.23 22.08
N PRO A 143 5.18 10.89 21.46
CA PRO A 143 6.52 10.32 21.39
C PRO A 143 7.05 9.92 22.76
N ALA A 144 7.55 8.69 22.89
CA ALA A 144 8.26 8.23 24.08
C ALA A 144 9.70 8.76 24.05
N PHE A 145 10.16 9.33 25.16
CA PHE A 145 11.51 9.90 25.30
C PHE A 145 12.50 8.92 25.95
N ASP A 146 12.01 7.81 26.49
CA ASP A 146 12.79 6.76 27.13
C ASP A 146 12.27 5.38 26.74
N ASP A 147 13.06 4.35 27.06
CA ASP A 147 12.74 2.97 26.67
C ASP A 147 11.61 2.38 27.52
N ASP A 148 11.45 2.83 28.78
CA ASP A 148 10.39 2.36 29.66
C ASP A 148 9.02 2.84 29.14
N SER A 149 8.88 4.12 28.81
CA SER A 149 7.68 4.69 28.20
C SER A 149 7.34 4.02 26.86
N ARG A 150 8.35 3.68 26.06
CA ARG A 150 8.14 2.94 24.81
C ARG A 150 7.62 1.54 25.07
N ALA A 151 8.18 0.83 26.03
CA ALA A 151 7.74 -0.51 26.41
C ALA A 151 6.31 -0.51 26.96
N GLU A 152 5.90 0.51 27.72
CA GLU A 152 4.53 0.68 28.21
C GLU A 152 3.55 0.88 27.05
N GLN A 153 3.86 1.76 26.08
CA GLN A 153 3.02 1.98 24.90
C GLN A 153 2.84 0.70 24.07
N GLU A 154 3.92 -0.05 23.87
CA GLU A 154 3.84 -1.34 23.18
C GLU A 154 3.05 -2.37 23.95
N ALA A 155 3.15 -2.42 25.29
CA ALA A 155 2.41 -3.34 26.13
C ALA A 155 0.90 -3.03 26.11
N GLU A 156 0.52 -1.74 26.16
CA GLU A 156 -0.88 -1.30 26.03
C GLU A 156 -1.47 -1.73 24.68
N LEU A 157 -0.73 -1.56 23.59
CA LEU A 157 -1.17 -1.94 22.26
C LEU A 157 -1.21 -3.48 22.06
N ARG A 158 -0.47 -4.26 22.86
CA ARG A 158 -0.48 -5.74 22.81
C ARG A 158 -1.69 -6.36 23.51
N ALA A 159 -2.34 -5.65 24.41
CA ALA A 159 -3.53 -6.12 25.09
C ALA A 159 -4.64 -6.46 24.08
N THR A 160 -5.28 -7.62 24.20
CA THR A 160 -6.22 -8.14 23.19
C THR A 160 -7.34 -7.16 22.89
N GLN A 161 -7.87 -6.49 23.92
CA GLN A 161 -8.93 -5.49 23.81
C GLN A 161 -8.51 -4.25 22.99
N THR A 162 -7.21 -4.00 22.82
CA THR A 162 -6.67 -2.90 22.02
C THR A 162 -6.14 -3.41 20.68
N ALA A 163 -5.37 -4.49 20.67
CA ALA A 163 -4.70 -5.04 19.50
C ALA A 163 -5.68 -5.41 18.39
N GLN A 164 -6.76 -6.12 18.73
CA GLN A 164 -7.70 -6.60 17.72
C GLN A 164 -8.45 -5.46 17.02
N PRO A 165 -9.12 -4.53 17.73
CA PRO A 165 -9.73 -3.37 17.07
C PRO A 165 -8.74 -2.53 16.28
N ALA A 166 -7.50 -2.37 16.77
CA ALA A 166 -6.44 -1.63 16.07
C ALA A 166 -6.08 -2.26 14.72
N ILE A 167 -5.81 -3.58 14.71
CA ILE A 167 -5.54 -4.32 13.48
C ILE A 167 -6.73 -4.24 12.53
N GLY A 168 -7.96 -4.41 13.03
CA GLY A 168 -9.17 -4.35 12.23
C GLY A 168 -9.35 -2.99 11.56
N ALA A 169 -9.28 -1.91 12.32
CA ALA A 169 -9.46 -0.55 11.83
C ALA A 169 -8.42 -0.16 10.77
N VAL A 170 -7.15 -0.46 11.05
CA VAL A 170 -6.05 -0.13 10.13
C VAL A 170 -6.11 -0.98 8.86
N SER A 171 -6.42 -2.27 8.98
CA SER A 171 -6.56 -3.18 7.82
C SER A 171 -7.72 -2.77 6.92
N LEU A 172 -8.89 -2.46 7.49
CA LEU A 172 -10.03 -1.94 6.72
C LEU A 172 -9.70 -0.58 6.09
N GLY A 173 -9.03 0.31 6.83
CA GLY A 173 -8.58 1.60 6.32
C GLY A 173 -7.67 1.46 5.11
N ALA A 174 -6.71 0.53 5.16
CA ALA A 174 -5.83 0.23 4.03
C ALA A 174 -6.59 -0.34 2.83
N LEU A 175 -7.54 -1.26 3.06
CA LEU A 175 -8.41 -1.79 2.00
C LEU A 175 -9.22 -0.67 1.34
N ARG A 176 -9.83 0.23 2.11
CA ARG A 176 -10.59 1.38 1.57
C ARG A 176 -9.73 2.32 0.73
N VAL A 177 -8.44 2.45 1.06
CA VAL A 177 -7.50 3.19 0.20
C VAL A 177 -7.29 2.47 -1.13
N LEU A 178 -7.09 1.15 -1.14
CA LEU A 178 -6.96 0.38 -2.38
C LEU A 178 -8.21 0.48 -3.26
N GLU A 179 -9.40 0.39 -2.65
CA GLU A 179 -10.68 0.54 -3.35
C GLU A 179 -10.83 1.92 -4.02
N GLN A 180 -10.29 3.01 -3.43
CA GLN A 180 -10.26 4.32 -4.08
C GLN A 180 -9.44 4.35 -5.38
N PHE A 181 -8.47 3.44 -5.50
CA PHE A 181 -7.70 3.24 -6.73
C PHE A 181 -8.29 2.18 -7.66
N GLY A 182 -9.53 1.75 -7.42
CA GLY A 182 -10.21 0.73 -8.24
C GLY A 182 -9.69 -0.69 -8.00
N ILE A 183 -8.90 -0.90 -6.93
CA ILE A 183 -8.36 -2.22 -6.58
C ILE A 183 -9.31 -2.89 -5.59
N THR A 184 -10.17 -3.80 -6.10
CA THR A 184 -11.14 -4.56 -5.30
C THR A 184 -10.75 -6.03 -5.27
N PRO A 185 -10.59 -6.67 -4.11
CA PRO A 185 -10.19 -8.07 -4.04
C PRO A 185 -11.30 -9.01 -4.56
N ASP A 186 -10.90 -10.05 -5.27
CA ASP A 186 -11.79 -11.13 -5.71
C ASP A 186 -12.12 -12.09 -4.56
N ALA A 187 -11.24 -12.18 -3.59
CA ALA A 187 -11.40 -12.98 -2.38
C ALA A 187 -10.75 -12.31 -1.18
N THR A 188 -11.18 -12.70 0.01
CA THR A 188 -10.60 -12.27 1.27
C THR A 188 -10.25 -13.48 2.12
N CYS A 189 -9.12 -13.44 2.81
CA CYS A 189 -8.72 -14.44 3.77
C CYS A 189 -8.01 -13.79 4.96
N GLY A 190 -7.90 -14.51 6.06
CA GLY A 190 -7.24 -13.97 7.25
C GLY A 190 -6.68 -15.09 8.13
N HIS A 191 -5.80 -14.70 9.05
CA HIS A 191 -5.27 -15.58 10.07
C HIS A 191 -5.82 -15.17 11.44
N SER A 192 -6.43 -16.10 12.18
CA SER A 192 -6.94 -15.86 13.54
C SER A 192 -7.92 -14.67 13.57
N TYR A 193 -7.59 -13.56 14.26
CA TYR A 193 -8.42 -12.35 14.24
C TYR A 193 -8.66 -11.80 12.82
N GLY A 194 -7.68 -11.93 11.95
CA GLY A 194 -7.81 -11.53 10.53
C GLY A 194 -8.95 -12.23 9.79
N GLU A 195 -9.43 -13.37 10.25
CA GLU A 195 -10.61 -14.05 9.69
C GLU A 195 -11.88 -13.20 9.85
N LEU A 196 -12.04 -12.54 11.00
CA LEU A 196 -13.16 -11.61 11.23
C LEU A 196 -13.05 -10.37 10.34
N VAL A 197 -11.82 -9.85 10.18
CA VAL A 197 -11.57 -8.73 9.26
C VAL A 197 -11.87 -9.13 7.81
N ALA A 198 -11.50 -10.36 7.40
CA ALA A 198 -11.81 -10.89 6.08
C ALA A 198 -13.32 -11.01 5.84
N LEU A 199 -14.10 -11.47 6.83
CA LEU A 199 -15.56 -11.50 6.76
C LEU A 199 -16.16 -10.09 6.63
N CYS A 200 -15.62 -9.13 7.36
CA CYS A 200 -16.04 -7.73 7.25
C CYS A 200 -15.72 -7.15 5.88
N ALA A 201 -14.51 -7.40 5.36
CA ALA A 201 -14.11 -6.98 4.02
C ALA A 201 -14.99 -7.60 2.92
N ALA A 202 -15.44 -8.83 3.12
CA ALA A 202 -16.38 -9.52 2.23
C ALA A 202 -17.86 -9.09 2.41
N GLY A 203 -18.15 -8.13 3.30
CA GLY A 203 -19.50 -7.64 3.57
C GLY A 203 -20.41 -8.64 4.30
N ARG A 204 -19.82 -9.65 4.99
CA ARG A 204 -20.57 -10.64 5.78
C ARG A 204 -20.82 -10.19 7.23
N VAL A 205 -20.02 -9.26 7.69
CA VAL A 205 -20.10 -8.64 9.02
C VAL A 205 -19.90 -7.13 8.79
N SER A 206 -20.68 -6.30 9.47
CA SER A 206 -20.48 -4.86 9.41
C SER A 206 -19.24 -4.41 10.20
N PRO A 207 -18.68 -3.23 9.93
CA PRO A 207 -17.58 -2.70 10.73
C PRO A 207 -17.95 -2.57 12.23
N GLU A 208 -19.17 -2.18 12.54
CA GLU A 208 -19.69 -2.03 13.91
C GLU A 208 -19.70 -3.39 14.62
N GLU A 209 -20.23 -4.42 13.96
CA GLU A 209 -20.23 -5.80 14.48
C GLU A 209 -18.80 -6.34 14.64
N LEU A 210 -17.88 -6.02 13.71
CA LEU A 210 -16.47 -6.39 13.84
C LEU A 210 -15.85 -5.82 15.13
N TYR A 211 -16.08 -4.54 15.42
CA TYR A 211 -15.51 -3.91 16.60
C TYR A 211 -16.16 -4.41 17.90
N GLU A 212 -17.46 -4.71 17.90
CA GLU A 212 -18.14 -5.35 19.03
C GLU A 212 -17.58 -6.76 19.29
N LEU A 213 -17.43 -7.59 18.26
CA LEU A 213 -16.81 -8.91 18.37
C LEU A 213 -15.37 -8.83 18.87
N SER A 214 -14.62 -7.82 18.42
CA SER A 214 -13.24 -7.58 18.86
C SER A 214 -13.18 -7.28 20.37
N ARG A 215 -14.10 -6.47 20.86
CA ARG A 215 -14.22 -6.13 22.29
C ARG A 215 -14.55 -7.36 23.12
N LEU A 216 -15.58 -8.13 22.72
CA LEU A 216 -16.03 -9.35 23.43
C LEU A 216 -14.93 -10.42 23.50
N ARG A 217 -14.01 -10.48 22.55
CA ARG A 217 -12.87 -11.40 22.59
C ARG A 217 -11.74 -10.94 23.50
N GLY A 218 -11.73 -9.67 23.89
CA GLY A 218 -10.74 -9.08 24.79
C GLY A 218 -11.14 -9.15 26.28
N GLU A 219 -12.42 -9.43 26.55
CA GLU A 219 -12.97 -9.67 27.89
C GLU A 219 -12.77 -11.13 28.32
#